data_406815f3dc46c1699120b2f019ea98d3
#
_entry.id   406815f3dc46c1699120b2f019ea98d3
#
_cell.length_a   1.000
_cell.length_b   1.000
_cell.length_c   1.000
_cell.angle_alpha   90.00
_cell.angle_beta   90.00
_cell.angle_gamma   90.00
#
_symmetry.space_group_name_H-M   'P 1'
#
loop_
_entity.id
_entity.type
_entity.pdbx_description
1 polymer ?
#
loop_
_entity_poly.entity_id
_entity_poly.type
_entity_poly.pdbx_seq_one_letter_code
_entity_poly.pdbx_strand_id
1 'polypeptide(L)'
;DWVECFGKPIFQNIGYIHLVCSIERSKQIIEDICKIKNFDPTQIQTEEKLTIIWEPLPDICQADNLPVINELIQGFIGIKFIFSPNSEESSRLLGYEQEPSSLEECKIMTKKLYCNIKSTDHCVIRCGRLGSITYDYEAKKLLHMPAYHTFTPQKVVDPTGGGNSFLGGFAMGYILSHGDLKYASICGNVVSGCIIEQIGIPQWDATKKTWNGHTFKERFDYYISNYIKFEES
;
A
#
# COMPACT_ATOMS: atom_id res chain seq x y z
N ASP A 1 -9.23 18.85 -16.73
CA ASP A 1 -9.06 19.31 -15.33
C ASP A 1 -9.94 18.45 -14.41
N TRP A 2 -9.35 17.89 -13.36
CA TRP A 2 -10.07 17.01 -12.43
C TRP A 2 -11.16 17.76 -11.66
N VAL A 3 -10.92 19.04 -11.34
CA VAL A 3 -11.89 19.89 -10.65
C VAL A 3 -13.12 20.14 -11.51
N GLU A 4 -12.93 20.26 -12.82
CA GLU A 4 -14.05 20.38 -13.78
C GLU A 4 -14.85 19.09 -13.87
N CYS A 5 -14.16 17.91 -13.84
CA CYS A 5 -14.82 16.60 -13.93
C CYS A 5 -15.58 16.20 -12.67
N PHE A 6 -15.00 16.44 -11.48
CA PHE A 6 -15.51 15.90 -10.21
C PHE A 6 -16.02 16.96 -9.24
N GLY A 7 -15.75 18.23 -9.51
CA GLY A 7 -16.13 19.38 -8.69
C GLY A 7 -15.19 19.62 -7.50
N LYS A 8 -14.96 20.89 -7.19
CA LYS A 8 -14.08 21.33 -6.11
C LYS A 8 -14.39 20.75 -4.72
N PRO A 9 -15.66 20.56 -4.30
CA PRO A 9 -15.96 20.01 -2.98
C PRO A 9 -15.41 18.61 -2.73
N ILE A 10 -15.31 17.76 -3.76
CA ILE A 10 -14.72 16.41 -3.62
C ILE A 10 -13.25 16.55 -3.23
N PHE A 11 -12.48 17.37 -3.93
CA PHE A 11 -11.05 17.55 -3.65
C PHE A 11 -10.78 18.24 -2.32
N GLN A 12 -11.65 19.14 -1.88
CA GLN A 12 -11.52 19.77 -0.55
C GLN A 12 -11.66 18.75 0.59
N ASN A 13 -12.43 17.67 0.37
CA ASN A 13 -12.69 16.64 1.38
C ASN A 13 -11.81 15.38 1.23
N ILE A 14 -10.96 15.31 0.21
CA ILE A 14 -10.01 14.18 0.07
C ILE A 14 -9.04 14.19 1.25
N GLY A 15 -9.00 13.09 2.02
CA GLY A 15 -8.02 12.86 3.08
C GLY A 15 -6.97 11.82 2.71
N TYR A 16 -7.28 10.94 1.75
CA TYR A 16 -6.42 9.80 1.37
C TYR A 16 -6.37 9.65 -0.14
N ILE A 17 -5.18 9.37 -0.67
CA ILE A 17 -4.97 9.17 -2.10
C ILE A 17 -4.00 8.01 -2.31
N HIS A 18 -4.38 7.07 -3.17
CA HIS A 18 -3.46 6.08 -3.72
C HIS A 18 -2.93 6.59 -5.06
N LEU A 19 -1.63 6.77 -5.16
CA LEU A 19 -0.93 7.21 -6.38
C LEU A 19 -0.10 6.08 -6.96
N VAL A 20 -0.26 5.84 -8.26
CA VAL A 20 0.58 4.95 -9.07
C VAL A 20 1.17 5.80 -10.19
N CYS A 21 2.33 6.41 -9.96
CA CYS A 21 2.89 7.36 -10.92
C CYS A 21 4.39 7.65 -10.68
N SER A 22 4.99 8.40 -11.63
CA SER A 22 6.37 8.88 -11.55
C SER A 22 6.57 9.90 -10.41
N ILE A 23 7.82 10.22 -10.11
CA ILE A 23 8.21 11.21 -9.09
C ILE A 23 7.61 12.58 -9.43
N GLU A 24 7.80 13.03 -10.67
CA GLU A 24 7.33 14.34 -11.13
C GLU A 24 5.80 14.43 -11.09
N ARG A 25 5.13 13.35 -11.51
CA ARG A 25 3.67 13.30 -11.51
C ARG A 25 3.11 13.28 -10.11
N SER A 26 3.74 12.56 -9.18
CA SER A 26 3.39 12.56 -7.75
C SER A 26 3.45 13.97 -7.18
N LYS A 27 4.57 14.67 -7.42
CA LYS A 27 4.78 16.05 -6.97
C LYS A 27 3.68 16.96 -7.47
N GLN A 28 3.40 16.93 -8.78
CA GLN A 28 2.39 17.79 -9.39
C GLN A 28 0.98 17.55 -8.81
N ILE A 29 0.60 16.27 -8.64
CA ILE A 29 -0.72 15.91 -8.09
C ILE A 29 -0.84 16.40 -6.64
N ILE A 30 0.20 16.21 -5.83
CA ILE A 30 0.21 16.64 -4.44
C ILE A 30 0.08 18.16 -4.34
N GLU A 31 0.89 18.90 -5.10
CA GLU A 31 0.83 20.37 -5.12
C GLU A 31 -0.55 20.91 -5.55
N ASP A 32 -1.15 20.31 -6.57
CA ASP A 32 -2.46 20.72 -7.05
C ASP A 32 -3.57 20.46 -6.01
N ILE A 33 -3.54 19.32 -5.34
CA ILE A 33 -4.50 19.00 -4.29
C ILE A 33 -4.32 19.93 -3.07
N CYS A 34 -3.08 20.20 -2.67
CA CYS A 34 -2.80 21.12 -1.56
C CYS A 34 -3.28 22.54 -1.86
N LYS A 35 -3.12 23.02 -3.11
CA LYS A 35 -3.68 24.29 -3.56
C LYS A 35 -5.22 24.30 -3.45
N ILE A 36 -5.90 23.24 -3.89
CA ILE A 36 -7.36 23.12 -3.82
C ILE A 36 -7.84 23.08 -2.37
N LYS A 37 -7.13 22.37 -1.51
CA LYS A 37 -7.42 22.26 -0.07
C LYS A 37 -6.99 23.51 0.73
N ASN A 38 -6.23 24.41 0.11
CA ASN A 38 -5.72 25.63 0.71
C ASN A 38 -4.86 25.40 1.97
N PHE A 39 -3.88 24.48 1.87
CA PHE A 39 -2.85 24.32 2.90
C PHE A 39 -1.44 24.22 2.30
N ASP A 40 -0.44 24.58 3.09
CA ASP A 40 0.97 24.48 2.73
C ASP A 40 1.53 23.10 3.15
N PRO A 41 1.85 22.21 2.20
CA PRO A 41 2.35 20.90 2.53
C PRO A 41 3.79 20.89 3.06
N THR A 42 4.50 22.00 2.99
CA THR A 42 5.87 22.13 3.51
C THR A 42 5.93 22.48 5.01
N GLN A 43 4.76 22.68 5.63
CA GLN A 43 4.64 22.97 7.05
C GLN A 43 3.94 21.85 7.80
N ILE A 44 4.41 21.56 9.02
CA ILE A 44 3.75 20.58 9.90
C ILE A 44 2.33 21.05 10.19
N GLN A 45 1.36 20.18 9.96
CA GLN A 45 -0.04 20.45 10.23
C GLN A 45 -0.43 20.01 11.64
N THR A 46 -1.35 20.75 12.28
CA THR A 46 -1.92 20.37 13.59
C THR A 46 -2.87 19.17 13.50
N GLU A 47 -3.41 18.94 12.31
CA GLU A 47 -4.27 17.79 12.00
C GLU A 47 -3.82 17.16 10.70
N GLU A 48 -4.01 15.85 10.54
CA GLU A 48 -3.71 15.15 9.30
C GLU A 48 -4.63 15.64 8.17
N LYS A 49 -4.06 16.35 7.21
CA LYS A 49 -4.81 16.94 6.08
C LYS A 49 -4.86 16.04 4.87
N LEU A 50 -3.81 15.22 4.67
CA LEU A 50 -3.67 14.36 3.51
C LEU A 50 -2.71 13.21 3.81
N THR A 51 -3.13 12.00 3.47
CA THR A 51 -2.28 10.80 3.45
C THR A 51 -2.11 10.33 2.03
N ILE A 52 -0.88 10.14 1.60
CA ILE A 52 -0.52 9.61 0.29
C ILE A 52 -0.02 8.18 0.45
N ILE A 53 -0.68 7.24 -0.21
CA ILE A 53 -0.18 5.88 -0.41
C ILE A 53 0.44 5.87 -1.80
N TRP A 54 1.77 5.86 -1.87
CA TRP A 54 2.47 5.97 -3.14
C TRP A 54 3.09 4.64 -3.56
N GLU A 55 2.62 4.15 -4.70
CA GLU A 55 3.20 3.05 -5.46
C GLU A 55 4.06 3.65 -6.58
N PRO A 56 5.40 3.51 -6.51
CA PRO A 56 6.27 4.02 -7.57
C PRO A 56 6.08 3.18 -8.85
N LEU A 57 6.22 3.80 -10.02
CA LEU A 57 6.26 3.05 -11.26
C LEU A 57 7.56 2.21 -11.34
N PRO A 58 7.54 1.02 -11.95
CA PRO A 58 8.73 0.17 -12.10
C PRO A 58 9.92 0.88 -12.73
N ASP A 59 9.68 1.79 -13.67
CA ASP A 59 10.72 2.51 -14.40
C ASP A 59 11.54 3.46 -13.51
N ILE A 60 10.92 4.00 -12.45
CA ILE A 60 11.63 4.87 -11.50
C ILE A 60 12.29 4.11 -10.35
N CYS A 61 12.03 2.81 -10.23
CA CYS A 61 12.62 1.97 -9.18
C CYS A 61 14.06 1.58 -9.53
N GLN A 62 14.97 2.54 -9.43
CA GLN A 62 16.41 2.40 -9.63
C GLN A 62 17.14 3.02 -8.44
N ALA A 63 18.32 2.52 -8.11
CA ALA A 63 19.11 3.00 -6.96
C ALA A 63 19.40 4.51 -7.01
N ASP A 64 19.64 5.06 -8.19
CA ASP A 64 19.92 6.49 -8.41
C ASP A 64 18.69 7.37 -8.11
N ASN A 65 17.48 6.83 -8.17
CA ASN A 65 16.26 7.57 -7.87
C ASN A 65 15.89 7.56 -6.37
N LEU A 66 16.49 6.70 -5.55
CA LEU A 66 16.18 6.63 -4.13
C LEU A 66 16.41 7.96 -3.38
N PRO A 67 17.52 8.71 -3.62
CA PRO A 67 17.70 10.05 -3.06
C PRO A 67 16.60 11.03 -3.52
N VAL A 68 16.19 10.99 -4.78
CA VAL A 68 15.16 11.89 -5.35
C VAL A 68 13.79 11.59 -4.74
N ILE A 69 13.43 10.31 -4.57
CA ILE A 69 12.21 9.88 -3.87
C ILE A 69 12.21 10.41 -2.43
N ASN A 70 13.34 10.27 -1.74
CA ASN A 70 13.48 10.74 -0.36
C ASN A 70 13.35 12.28 -0.27
N GLU A 71 13.96 13.01 -1.20
CA GLU A 71 13.85 14.48 -1.28
C GLU A 71 12.40 14.92 -1.52
N LEU A 72 11.67 14.24 -2.40
CA LEU A 72 10.25 14.53 -2.65
C LEU A 72 9.43 14.36 -1.36
N ILE A 73 9.57 13.23 -0.66
CA ILE A 73 8.83 12.96 0.57
C ILE A 73 9.19 14.00 1.65
N GLN A 74 10.49 14.32 1.81
CA GLN A 74 10.98 15.33 2.75
C GLN A 74 10.47 16.74 2.45
N GLY A 75 10.22 17.05 1.18
CA GLY A 75 9.68 18.34 0.77
C GLY A 75 8.23 18.58 1.23
N PHE A 76 7.51 17.53 1.63
CA PHE A 76 6.10 17.58 1.99
C PHE A 76 5.83 17.13 3.43
N ILE A 77 6.52 17.71 4.41
CA ILE A 77 6.44 17.35 5.84
C ILE A 77 5.04 17.50 6.47
N GLY A 78 4.14 18.23 5.82
CA GLY A 78 2.74 18.39 6.23
C GLY A 78 1.81 17.28 5.70
N ILE A 79 2.36 16.27 5.01
CA ILE A 79 1.63 15.15 4.41
C ILE A 79 2.16 13.85 5.00
N LYS A 80 1.25 12.94 5.32
CA LYS A 80 1.63 11.57 5.69
C LYS A 80 1.89 10.74 4.44
N PHE A 81 3.06 10.10 4.36
CA PHE A 81 3.43 9.20 3.28
C PHE A 81 3.47 7.75 3.73
N ILE A 82 2.81 6.88 2.95
CA ILE A 82 2.95 5.43 3.01
C ILE A 82 3.55 5.01 1.67
N PHE A 83 4.84 4.63 1.69
CA PHE A 83 5.56 4.23 0.48
C PHE A 83 5.41 2.72 0.27
N SER A 84 4.93 2.31 -0.91
CA SER A 84 4.60 0.90 -1.15
C SER A 84 5.07 0.36 -2.50
N PRO A 85 6.35 0.12 -2.68
CA PRO A 85 6.85 -0.69 -3.78
C PRO A 85 6.55 -2.18 -3.55
N ASN A 86 6.68 -3.01 -4.60
CA ASN A 86 6.75 -4.46 -4.45
C ASN A 86 8.20 -4.90 -4.12
N SER A 87 8.42 -6.22 -3.93
CA SER A 87 9.73 -6.77 -3.58
C SER A 87 10.78 -6.55 -4.66
N GLU A 88 10.42 -6.66 -5.94
CA GLU A 88 11.31 -6.41 -7.07
C GLU A 88 11.70 -4.92 -7.17
N GLU A 89 10.73 -4.03 -7.09
CA GLU A 89 10.92 -2.57 -7.08
C GLU A 89 11.80 -2.13 -5.92
N SER A 90 11.56 -2.71 -4.73
CA SER A 90 12.36 -2.47 -3.53
C SER A 90 13.81 -2.90 -3.69
N SER A 91 14.03 -4.05 -4.33
CA SER A 91 15.38 -4.57 -4.61
C SER A 91 16.15 -3.64 -5.54
N ARG A 92 15.51 -3.19 -6.62
CA ARG A 92 16.10 -2.24 -7.58
C ARG A 92 16.43 -0.89 -6.94
N LEU A 93 15.54 -0.37 -6.08
CA LEU A 93 15.79 0.86 -5.33
C LEU A 93 17.00 0.75 -4.38
N LEU A 94 17.27 -0.45 -3.85
CA LEU A 94 18.44 -0.72 -3.01
C LEU A 94 19.69 -1.12 -3.80
N GLY A 95 19.62 -1.18 -5.13
CA GLY A 95 20.72 -1.60 -5.99
C GLY A 95 21.02 -3.11 -5.93
N TYR A 96 20.04 -3.94 -5.55
CA TYR A 96 20.20 -5.38 -5.59
C TYR A 96 19.92 -5.93 -6.98
N GLU A 97 20.73 -6.89 -7.41
CA GLU A 97 20.57 -7.57 -8.71
C GLU A 97 19.43 -8.59 -8.69
N GLN A 98 19.08 -9.11 -7.53
CA GLN A 98 18.09 -10.17 -7.37
C GLN A 98 17.00 -9.78 -6.37
N GLU A 99 15.81 -10.25 -6.67
CA GLU A 99 14.67 -10.16 -5.77
C GLU A 99 14.82 -11.12 -4.57
N PRO A 100 14.36 -10.76 -3.37
CA PRO A 100 14.40 -11.63 -2.22
C PRO A 100 13.58 -12.90 -2.46
N SER A 101 14.15 -14.04 -2.11
CA SER A 101 13.57 -15.37 -2.33
C SER A 101 12.85 -15.93 -1.09
N SER A 102 13.14 -15.37 0.07
CA SER A 102 12.63 -15.81 1.37
C SER A 102 11.98 -14.68 2.16
N LEU A 103 11.12 -15.04 3.13
CA LEU A 103 10.50 -14.08 4.03
C LEU A 103 11.54 -13.28 4.83
N GLU A 104 12.61 -13.93 5.26
CA GLU A 104 13.64 -13.26 6.05
C GLU A 104 14.42 -12.24 5.22
N GLU A 105 14.74 -12.56 3.97
CA GLU A 105 15.33 -11.61 3.03
C GLU A 105 14.40 -10.43 2.76
N CYS A 106 13.09 -10.67 2.59
CA CYS A 106 12.09 -9.61 2.45
C CYS A 106 12.05 -8.69 3.69
N LYS A 107 12.12 -9.25 4.91
CA LYS A 107 12.17 -8.45 6.14
C LYS A 107 13.43 -7.59 6.23
N ILE A 108 14.60 -8.16 5.91
CA ILE A 108 15.88 -7.42 5.89
C ILE A 108 15.81 -6.28 4.87
N MET A 109 15.32 -6.58 3.66
CA MET A 109 15.14 -5.60 2.59
C MET A 109 14.18 -4.47 3.00
N THR A 110 13.02 -4.80 3.56
CA THR A 110 12.04 -3.81 4.02
C THR A 110 12.64 -2.86 5.04
N LYS A 111 13.34 -3.40 6.04
CA LYS A 111 14.02 -2.59 7.06
C LYS A 111 15.09 -1.69 6.43
N LYS A 112 15.88 -2.22 5.48
CA LYS A 112 16.92 -1.45 4.81
C LYS A 112 16.33 -0.35 3.94
N LEU A 113 15.28 -0.62 3.16
CA LEU A 113 14.60 0.38 2.36
C LEU A 113 14.05 1.50 3.24
N TYR A 114 13.34 1.14 4.31
CA TYR A 114 12.81 2.12 5.26
C TYR A 114 13.90 3.02 5.86
N CYS A 115 15.03 2.45 6.25
CA CYS A 115 16.15 3.22 6.79
C CYS A 115 16.76 4.22 5.78
N ASN A 116 16.57 4.00 4.48
CA ASN A 116 17.02 4.90 3.42
C ASN A 116 15.97 5.95 3.02
N ILE A 117 14.69 5.68 3.27
CA ILE A 117 13.60 6.65 3.05
C ILE A 117 13.16 7.21 4.42
N LYS A 118 14.00 8.05 5.00
CA LYS A 118 13.87 8.53 6.40
C LYS A 118 12.64 9.39 6.70
N SER A 119 11.90 9.77 5.69
CA SER A 119 10.80 10.74 5.79
C SER A 119 9.43 10.13 5.52
N THR A 120 9.37 8.84 5.22
CA THR A 120 8.09 8.17 5.10
C THR A 120 7.57 7.77 6.48
N ASP A 121 6.27 7.95 6.71
CA ASP A 121 5.64 7.52 7.96
C ASP A 121 5.60 6.00 8.05
N HIS A 122 5.27 5.33 6.94
CA HIS A 122 5.25 3.87 6.86
C HIS A 122 5.77 3.38 5.52
N CYS A 123 6.33 2.17 5.53
CA CYS A 123 6.75 1.46 4.34
C CYS A 123 6.04 0.11 4.28
N VAL A 124 5.32 -0.15 3.18
CA VAL A 124 4.53 -1.38 2.99
C VAL A 124 5.00 -2.09 1.75
N ILE A 125 5.71 -3.19 1.90
CA ILE A 125 6.25 -3.98 0.78
C ILE A 125 5.32 -5.14 0.44
N ARG A 126 4.94 -5.22 -0.82
CA ARG A 126 4.14 -6.32 -1.38
C ARG A 126 5.09 -7.42 -1.85
N CYS A 127 5.06 -8.59 -1.20
CA CYS A 127 6.01 -9.68 -1.41
C CYS A 127 5.37 -10.88 -2.14
N GLY A 128 4.38 -10.65 -3.01
CA GLY A 128 3.71 -11.69 -3.80
C GLY A 128 3.19 -12.83 -2.93
N ARG A 129 3.61 -14.07 -3.20
CA ARG A 129 3.21 -15.27 -2.45
C ARG A 129 3.63 -15.27 -0.97
N LEU A 130 4.56 -14.41 -0.58
CA LEU A 130 5.00 -14.25 0.81
C LEU A 130 4.12 -13.25 1.58
N GLY A 131 3.16 -12.60 0.92
CA GLY A 131 2.25 -11.66 1.54
C GLY A 131 2.77 -10.23 1.53
N SER A 132 2.63 -9.54 2.66
CA SER A 132 3.06 -8.15 2.82
C SER A 132 3.89 -7.96 4.09
N ILE A 133 4.85 -7.03 4.03
CA ILE A 133 5.67 -6.64 5.18
C ILE A 133 5.54 -5.13 5.34
N THR A 134 5.09 -4.71 6.51
CA THR A 134 4.96 -3.30 6.88
C THR A 134 5.99 -2.96 7.95
N TYR A 135 6.74 -1.87 7.76
CA TYR A 135 7.52 -1.29 8.84
C TYR A 135 6.69 -0.23 9.54
N ASP A 136 6.42 -0.48 10.81
CA ASP A 136 5.76 0.45 11.72
C ASP A 136 6.82 1.34 12.36
N TYR A 137 6.81 2.63 12.01
CA TYR A 137 7.78 3.59 12.53
C TYR A 137 7.61 3.84 14.03
N GLU A 138 6.38 3.96 14.50
CA GLU A 138 6.10 4.27 15.89
C GLU A 138 6.50 3.09 16.81
N ALA A 139 6.09 1.89 16.44
CA ALA A 139 6.44 0.67 17.16
C ALA A 139 7.88 0.18 16.88
N LYS A 140 8.57 0.72 15.86
CA LYS A 140 9.92 0.33 15.39
C LYS A 140 10.05 -1.16 15.10
N LYS A 141 9.02 -1.75 14.55
CA LYS A 141 8.98 -3.20 14.26
C LYS A 141 8.42 -3.50 12.88
N LEU A 142 8.79 -4.69 12.38
CA LEU A 142 8.22 -5.26 11.17
C LEU A 142 6.96 -6.02 11.51
N LEU A 143 5.93 -5.82 10.70
CA LEU A 143 4.69 -6.56 10.72
C LEU A 143 4.61 -7.38 9.42
N HIS A 144 4.58 -8.69 9.52
CA HIS A 144 4.38 -9.59 8.39
C HIS A 144 2.95 -10.11 8.38
N MET A 145 2.26 -9.99 7.25
CA MET A 145 0.97 -10.60 7.00
C MET A 145 1.09 -11.56 5.82
N PRO A 146 0.82 -12.88 5.99
CA PRO A 146 0.91 -13.88 4.92
C PRO A 146 -0.03 -13.56 3.76
N ALA A 147 0.27 -14.05 2.57
CA ALA A 147 -0.65 -13.94 1.43
C ALA A 147 -1.96 -14.72 1.70
N TYR A 148 -3.09 -14.22 1.19
CA TYR A 148 -4.40 -14.84 1.40
C TYR A 148 -4.45 -16.31 0.99
N HIS A 149 -3.73 -16.69 -0.06
CA HIS A 149 -3.69 -18.06 -0.58
C HIS A 149 -2.44 -18.84 -0.19
N THR A 150 -1.76 -18.49 0.90
CA THR A 150 -0.57 -19.24 1.39
C THR A 150 -0.86 -20.74 1.53
N PHE A 151 -2.03 -21.12 2.05
CA PHE A 151 -2.43 -22.53 2.21
C PHE A 151 -3.30 -23.08 1.08
N THR A 152 -3.68 -22.25 0.11
CA THR A 152 -4.51 -22.62 -1.04
C THR A 152 -3.92 -22.09 -2.36
N PRO A 153 -2.62 -22.35 -2.64
CA PRO A 153 -1.94 -21.75 -3.81
C PRO A 153 -2.58 -22.16 -5.15
N GLN A 154 -3.29 -23.28 -5.19
CA GLN A 154 -4.05 -23.74 -6.36
C GLN A 154 -5.24 -22.86 -6.72
N LYS A 155 -5.67 -21.95 -5.82
CA LYS A 155 -6.73 -20.98 -6.10
C LYS A 155 -6.21 -19.71 -6.79
N VAL A 156 -4.90 -19.53 -6.87
CA VAL A 156 -4.30 -18.42 -7.61
C VAL A 156 -4.33 -18.74 -9.10
N VAL A 157 -5.17 -18.03 -9.85
CA VAL A 157 -5.36 -18.22 -11.30
C VAL A 157 -4.54 -17.19 -12.08
N ASP A 158 -4.64 -15.92 -11.70
CA ASP A 158 -3.91 -14.83 -12.34
C ASP A 158 -3.51 -13.79 -11.29
N PRO A 159 -2.20 -13.56 -11.06
CA PRO A 159 -1.73 -12.58 -10.08
C PRO A 159 -1.91 -11.12 -10.52
N THR A 160 -2.33 -10.87 -11.77
CA THR A 160 -2.53 -9.53 -12.32
C THR A 160 -3.53 -8.72 -11.48
N GLY A 161 -3.17 -7.49 -11.16
CA GLY A 161 -3.99 -6.59 -10.35
C GLY A 161 -3.93 -6.85 -8.83
N GLY A 162 -3.29 -7.94 -8.38
CA GLY A 162 -3.16 -8.26 -6.96
C GLY A 162 -2.49 -7.15 -6.14
N GLY A 163 -1.45 -6.52 -6.69
CA GLY A 163 -0.74 -5.41 -6.04
C GLY A 163 -1.60 -4.17 -5.84
N ASN A 164 -2.23 -3.69 -6.91
CA ASN A 164 -3.11 -2.52 -6.86
C ASN A 164 -4.31 -2.75 -5.95
N SER A 165 -4.89 -3.95 -6.02
CA SER A 165 -6.03 -4.34 -5.17
C SER A 165 -5.63 -4.47 -3.70
N PHE A 166 -4.40 -4.95 -3.42
CA PHE A 166 -3.85 -4.92 -2.07
C PHE A 166 -3.85 -3.49 -1.52
N LEU A 167 -3.33 -2.52 -2.27
CA LEU A 167 -3.26 -1.13 -1.81
C LEU A 167 -4.63 -0.48 -1.66
N GLY A 168 -5.60 -0.80 -2.52
CA GLY A 168 -6.99 -0.39 -2.33
C GLY A 168 -7.60 -0.94 -1.04
N GLY A 169 -7.42 -2.24 -0.77
CA GLY A 169 -7.85 -2.88 0.48
C GLY A 169 -7.11 -2.33 1.71
N PHE A 170 -5.80 -2.13 1.60
CA PHE A 170 -4.97 -1.52 2.64
C PHE A 170 -5.45 -0.11 2.98
N ALA A 171 -5.67 0.74 1.98
CA ALA A 171 -6.13 2.12 2.16
C ALA A 171 -7.47 2.15 2.91
N MET A 172 -8.43 1.35 2.48
CA MET A 172 -9.74 1.26 3.16
C MET A 172 -9.60 0.73 4.59
N GLY A 173 -8.79 -0.30 4.81
CA GLY A 173 -8.51 -0.82 6.14
C GLY A 173 -7.86 0.21 7.06
N TYR A 174 -6.88 0.96 6.54
CA TYR A 174 -6.18 2.03 7.26
C TYR A 174 -7.14 3.15 7.69
N ILE A 175 -8.02 3.58 6.78
CA ILE A 175 -9.04 4.60 7.07
C ILE A 175 -10.03 4.10 8.14
N LEU A 176 -10.59 2.91 7.95
CA LEU A 176 -11.64 2.38 8.83
C LEU A 176 -11.13 2.04 10.24
N SER A 177 -9.85 1.74 10.37
CA SER A 177 -9.22 1.42 11.66
C SER A 177 -8.49 2.60 12.31
N HIS A 178 -8.59 3.80 11.73
CA HIS A 178 -7.88 4.99 12.19
C HIS A 178 -6.36 4.80 12.29
N GLY A 179 -5.78 4.12 11.31
CA GLY A 179 -4.32 3.97 11.19
C GLY A 179 -3.74 2.64 11.68
N ASP A 180 -4.56 1.64 12.03
CA ASP A 180 -4.05 0.31 12.39
C ASP A 180 -3.44 -0.40 11.18
N LEU A 181 -2.12 -0.50 11.16
CA LEU A 181 -1.36 -1.11 10.06
C LEU A 181 -1.59 -2.62 9.94
N LYS A 182 -1.86 -3.30 11.06
CA LYS A 182 -2.18 -4.73 11.04
C LYS A 182 -3.52 -4.98 10.36
N TYR A 183 -4.55 -4.26 10.78
CA TYR A 183 -5.87 -4.32 10.17
C TYR A 183 -5.84 -3.94 8.69
N ALA A 184 -5.13 -2.87 8.35
CA ALA A 184 -4.93 -2.42 6.97
C ALA A 184 -4.26 -3.50 6.09
N SER A 185 -3.18 -4.11 6.59
CA SER A 185 -2.46 -5.17 5.87
C SER A 185 -3.31 -6.42 5.67
N ILE A 186 -4.16 -6.79 6.66
CA ILE A 186 -5.11 -7.89 6.53
C ILE A 186 -6.13 -7.58 5.44
N CYS A 187 -6.74 -6.38 5.45
CA CYS A 187 -7.67 -5.94 4.41
C CYS A 187 -7.04 -5.99 3.02
N GLY A 188 -5.79 -5.53 2.89
CA GLY A 188 -5.02 -5.60 1.65
C GLY A 188 -4.86 -7.04 1.14
N ASN A 189 -4.41 -7.97 2.00
CA ASN A 189 -4.24 -9.37 1.61
C ASN A 189 -5.57 -10.05 1.25
N VAL A 190 -6.67 -9.74 1.95
CA VAL A 190 -8.00 -10.28 1.66
C VAL A 190 -8.51 -9.82 0.29
N VAL A 191 -8.38 -8.53 -0.02
CA VAL A 191 -8.82 -7.98 -1.31
C VAL A 191 -7.94 -8.50 -2.45
N SER A 192 -6.62 -8.51 -2.27
CA SER A 192 -5.68 -9.10 -3.24
C SER A 192 -6.01 -10.56 -3.51
N GLY A 193 -6.28 -11.36 -2.46
CA GLY A 193 -6.66 -12.77 -2.60
C GLY A 193 -7.90 -12.96 -3.47
N CYS A 194 -8.92 -12.10 -3.32
CA CYS A 194 -10.13 -12.17 -4.14
C CYS A 194 -9.85 -11.86 -5.63
N ILE A 195 -9.00 -10.89 -5.90
CA ILE A 195 -8.66 -10.47 -7.28
C ILE A 195 -7.92 -11.55 -8.05
N ILE A 196 -7.03 -12.28 -7.41
CA ILE A 196 -6.16 -13.26 -8.10
C ILE A 196 -6.80 -14.66 -8.29
N GLU A 197 -8.06 -14.85 -7.87
CA GLU A 197 -8.79 -16.13 -8.03
C GLU A 197 -9.27 -16.41 -9.46
N GLN A 198 -9.21 -15.44 -10.37
CA GLN A 198 -9.66 -15.54 -11.76
C GLN A 198 -8.88 -14.60 -12.67
N ILE A 199 -9.09 -14.76 -13.99
CA ILE A 199 -8.65 -13.78 -14.99
C ILE A 199 -9.66 -12.64 -15.01
N GLY A 200 -9.21 -11.38 -14.86
CA GLY A 200 -10.04 -10.19 -14.88
C GLY A 200 -10.68 -9.87 -13.53
N ILE A 201 -11.87 -9.27 -13.55
CA ILE A 201 -12.55 -8.73 -12.36
C ILE A 201 -13.38 -9.85 -11.67
N PRO A 202 -13.36 -9.93 -10.33
CA PRO A 202 -14.19 -10.85 -9.57
C PRO A 202 -15.68 -10.66 -9.86
N GLN A 203 -16.43 -11.76 -9.84
CA GLN A 203 -17.85 -11.73 -10.07
C GLN A 203 -18.59 -11.13 -8.86
N TRP A 204 -19.35 -10.06 -9.10
CA TRP A 204 -20.21 -9.43 -8.10
C TRP A 204 -21.63 -9.94 -8.15
N ASP A 205 -22.16 -10.41 -7.01
CA ASP A 205 -23.58 -10.71 -6.80
C ASP A 205 -24.20 -9.60 -5.94
N ALA A 206 -25.00 -8.72 -6.57
CA ALA A 206 -25.61 -7.58 -5.90
C ALA A 206 -26.67 -7.99 -4.85
N THR A 207 -27.31 -9.15 -5.03
CA THR A 207 -28.34 -9.64 -4.12
C THR A 207 -27.72 -10.16 -2.82
N LYS A 208 -26.67 -10.94 -2.93
CA LYS A 208 -25.95 -11.51 -1.79
C LYS A 208 -24.87 -10.61 -1.24
N LYS A 209 -24.52 -9.53 -1.98
CA LYS A 209 -23.38 -8.62 -1.69
C LYS A 209 -22.06 -9.39 -1.55
N THR A 210 -21.81 -10.30 -2.49
CA THR A 210 -20.63 -11.17 -2.49
C THR A 210 -19.75 -10.93 -3.72
N TRP A 211 -18.44 -11.10 -3.54
CA TRP A 211 -17.45 -11.21 -4.59
C TRP A 211 -16.98 -12.66 -4.68
N ASN A 212 -17.10 -13.30 -5.86
CA ASN A 212 -16.82 -14.73 -6.04
C ASN A 212 -17.53 -15.61 -5.00
N GLY A 213 -18.79 -15.31 -4.70
CA GLY A 213 -19.63 -16.08 -3.77
C GLY A 213 -19.38 -15.84 -2.29
N HIS A 214 -18.43 -14.97 -1.90
CA HIS A 214 -18.12 -14.65 -0.51
C HIS A 214 -18.22 -13.15 -0.23
N THR A 215 -18.71 -12.81 0.96
CA THR A 215 -18.64 -11.44 1.49
C THR A 215 -17.21 -11.11 1.91
N PHE A 216 -16.89 -9.82 1.99
CA PHE A 216 -15.60 -9.39 2.55
C PHE A 216 -15.41 -9.91 3.98
N LYS A 217 -16.47 -9.88 4.80
CA LYS A 217 -16.42 -10.35 6.18
C LYS A 217 -16.06 -11.83 6.27
N GLU A 218 -16.69 -12.71 5.47
CA GLU A 218 -16.35 -14.14 5.46
C GLU A 218 -14.88 -14.39 5.09
N ARG A 219 -14.35 -13.65 4.09
CA ARG A 219 -12.94 -13.73 3.71
C ARG A 219 -12.01 -13.21 4.82
N PHE A 220 -12.40 -12.14 5.46
CA PHE A 220 -11.66 -11.55 6.57
C PHE A 220 -11.61 -12.49 7.78
N ASP A 221 -12.75 -13.04 8.19
CA ASP A 221 -12.86 -14.01 9.29
C ASP A 221 -12.04 -15.28 9.01
N TYR A 222 -12.08 -15.77 7.75
CA TYR A 222 -11.25 -16.87 7.30
C TYR A 222 -9.77 -16.55 7.45
N TYR A 223 -9.35 -15.36 7.02
CA TYR A 223 -7.97 -14.92 7.14
C TYR A 223 -7.52 -14.88 8.60
N ILE A 224 -8.27 -14.21 9.46
CA ILE A 224 -7.97 -14.15 10.92
C ILE A 224 -7.83 -15.54 11.50
N SER A 225 -8.78 -16.41 11.20
CA SER A 225 -8.82 -17.76 11.80
C SER A 225 -7.66 -18.66 11.39
N ASN A 226 -7.14 -18.47 10.17
CA ASN A 226 -6.10 -19.36 9.62
C ASN A 226 -4.68 -18.80 9.71
N TYR A 227 -4.50 -17.47 9.75
CA TYR A 227 -3.17 -16.87 9.64
C TYR A 227 -2.71 -16.15 10.91
N ILE A 228 -3.62 -15.63 11.74
CA ILE A 228 -3.23 -14.84 12.92
C ILE A 228 -2.99 -15.70 14.17
N LYS A 229 -3.55 -16.88 14.24
CA LYS A 229 -3.33 -17.82 15.38
C LYS A 229 -1.91 -18.40 15.48
N PHE A 230 -1.09 -18.23 14.44
CA PHE A 230 0.28 -18.77 14.40
C PHE A 230 1.35 -17.82 14.97
N GLU A 231 0.99 -16.57 15.31
CA GLU A 231 1.94 -15.62 15.94
C GLU A 231 1.97 -15.72 17.48
N GLU A 232 1.03 -16.43 18.09
CA GLU A 232 0.94 -16.58 19.56
C GLU A 232 1.54 -17.89 20.11
N SER A 233 2.20 -18.68 19.25
CA SER A 233 2.84 -19.97 19.64
C SER A 233 4.39 -19.87 19.44
#